data_f1dc9642415c392d82becb298a1def9c
#
_entry.id   f1dc9642415c392d82becb298a1def9c
#
_cell.length_a   1.000
_cell.length_b   1.000
_cell.length_c   1.000
_cell.angle_alpha   90.00
_cell.angle_beta   90.00
_cell.angle_gamma   90.00
#
_symmetry.space_group_name_H-M   'P 1'
#
loop_
_entity.id
_entity.type
_entity.pdbx_description
1 polymer ?
#
loop_
_entity_poly.entity_id
_entity_poly.type
_entity_poly.pdbx_seq_one_letter_code
_entity_poly.pdbx_strand_id
1 'polypeptide(L)'
;MTSIGASITHTDGFAVQPKDVDALLVGMGERYDVLVTLKDGVFPLVALAEGKAAAARALVRTSPQSAAPKPGQRPRELDGEVVRYAKLQPHEQVRLPQRRPDRTVRLELTGTMAAYDWAINGKKYDPETVAPVRSGERVRLSFVNRTTMWHPMHLHGHTFALPSGIRKDTVIVLPGSTLNVDFDADNPGLWMIHCHNIYHAESGMMTLLGYAAGSR
;
A
#
# COMPACT_ATOMS: atom_id res chain seq x y z
N MET A 1 25.54 -19.98 3.97
CA MET A 1 24.40 -19.32 4.65
C MET A 1 23.14 -19.83 4.00
N THR A 2 22.26 -20.46 4.74
CA THR A 2 20.99 -21.00 4.24
C THR A 2 20.01 -19.84 4.08
N SER A 3 19.41 -19.69 2.90
CA SER A 3 18.31 -18.74 2.69
C SER A 3 17.16 -19.10 3.63
N ILE A 4 16.56 -18.09 4.22
CA ILE A 4 15.33 -18.24 4.99
C ILE A 4 14.20 -18.15 3.97
N GLY A 5 13.43 -19.24 3.81
CA GLY A 5 12.22 -19.20 3.02
C GLY A 5 11.21 -18.28 3.70
N ALA A 6 10.78 -17.22 3.03
CA ALA A 6 9.72 -16.33 3.47
C ALA A 6 8.59 -16.37 2.46
N SER A 7 7.34 -16.57 2.93
CA SER A 7 6.16 -16.63 2.07
C SER A 7 5.14 -15.59 2.49
N ILE A 8 4.73 -14.71 1.60
CA ILE A 8 3.64 -13.75 1.82
C ILE A 8 2.32 -14.54 1.81
N THR A 9 1.48 -14.31 2.81
CA THR A 9 0.16 -14.95 2.96
C THR A 9 -1.01 -13.97 2.93
N HIS A 10 -0.79 -12.71 3.36
CA HIS A 10 -1.82 -11.68 3.36
C HIS A 10 -1.24 -10.33 2.97
N THR A 11 -2.11 -9.47 2.47
CA THR A 11 -1.84 -8.05 2.26
C THR A 11 -3.01 -7.22 2.77
N ASP A 12 -2.75 -6.23 3.62
CA ASP A 12 -3.72 -5.38 4.31
C ASP A 12 -4.87 -6.19 4.98
N GLY A 13 -4.53 -7.40 5.51
CA GLY A 13 -5.46 -8.31 6.17
C GLY A 13 -6.21 -9.28 5.25
N PHE A 14 -5.99 -9.22 3.92
CA PHE A 14 -6.65 -10.11 2.95
C PHE A 14 -5.70 -11.21 2.46
N ALA A 15 -6.20 -12.43 2.46
CA ALA A 15 -5.42 -13.59 2.05
C ALA A 15 -5.02 -13.51 0.56
N VAL A 16 -3.78 -13.90 0.29
CA VAL A 16 -3.26 -14.11 -1.06
C VAL A 16 -2.84 -15.57 -1.24
N GLN A 17 -2.70 -16.00 -2.48
CA GLN A 17 -2.01 -17.26 -2.76
C GLN A 17 -0.59 -17.14 -2.21
N PRO A 18 -0.12 -18.09 -1.38
CA PRO A 18 1.21 -18.00 -0.79
C PRO A 18 2.29 -17.80 -1.86
N LYS A 19 3.11 -16.80 -1.67
CA LYS A 19 4.18 -16.44 -2.62
C LYS A 19 5.50 -16.36 -1.89
N ASP A 20 6.44 -17.22 -2.27
CA ASP A 20 7.81 -17.19 -1.76
C ASP A 20 8.52 -15.94 -2.28
N VAL A 21 9.29 -15.30 -1.41
CA VAL A 21 9.96 -14.04 -1.68
C VAL A 21 11.34 -13.97 -1.03
N ASP A 22 12.25 -13.28 -1.68
CA ASP A 22 13.55 -12.90 -1.09
C ASP A 22 13.42 -11.57 -0.35
N ALA A 23 12.78 -10.60 -0.98
CA ALA A 23 12.55 -9.27 -0.44
C ALA A 23 11.18 -8.75 -0.87
N LEU A 24 10.65 -7.81 -0.10
CA LEU A 24 9.33 -7.23 -0.26
C LEU A 24 9.43 -5.71 -0.28
N LEU A 25 8.80 -5.07 -1.26
CA LEU A 25 8.60 -3.63 -1.27
C LEU A 25 7.34 -3.27 -0.51
N VAL A 26 7.49 -2.43 0.52
CA VAL A 26 6.40 -2.00 1.40
C VAL A 26 6.32 -0.49 1.39
N GLY A 27 5.19 0.07 0.99
CA GLY A 27 4.90 1.49 1.15
C GLY A 27 4.41 1.82 2.57
N MET A 28 4.50 3.09 2.94
CA MET A 28 3.94 3.54 4.21
C MET A 28 2.44 3.21 4.27
N GLY A 29 2.00 2.57 5.36
CA GLY A 29 0.63 2.12 5.56
C GLY A 29 0.28 0.76 4.95
N GLU A 30 1.06 0.22 4.02
CA GLU A 30 0.85 -1.15 3.56
C GLU A 30 1.24 -2.15 4.64
N ARG A 31 0.52 -3.25 4.75
CA ARG A 31 0.81 -4.37 5.66
C ARG A 31 0.89 -5.66 4.86
N TYR A 32 1.81 -6.53 5.27
CA TYR A 32 1.95 -7.87 4.71
C TYR A 32 2.21 -8.87 5.83
N ASP A 33 1.50 -9.99 5.81
CA ASP A 33 1.82 -11.10 6.70
C ASP A 33 2.75 -12.05 5.97
N VAL A 34 3.86 -12.35 6.62
CA VAL A 34 4.93 -13.19 6.05
C VAL A 34 5.20 -14.35 6.99
N LEU A 35 5.05 -15.57 6.50
CA LEU A 35 5.47 -16.78 7.19
C LEU A 35 6.95 -17.02 6.94
N VAL A 36 7.70 -17.26 8.01
CA VAL A 36 9.13 -17.53 7.95
C VAL A 36 9.46 -18.77 8.76
N THR A 37 10.12 -19.75 8.14
CA THR A 37 10.63 -20.91 8.86
C THR A 37 12.08 -20.71 9.20
N LEU A 38 12.37 -20.51 10.48
CA LEU A 38 13.72 -20.27 11.00
C LEU A 38 14.33 -21.56 11.53
N LYS A 39 15.62 -21.76 11.24
CA LYS A 39 16.47 -22.74 11.94
C LYS A 39 17.00 -22.11 13.25
N ASP A 40 17.75 -22.90 14.03
CA ASP A 40 18.46 -22.34 15.17
C ASP A 40 19.51 -21.33 14.74
N GLY A 41 19.46 -20.14 15.33
CA GLY A 41 20.36 -19.06 14.94
C GLY A 41 19.94 -17.66 15.36
N VAL A 42 20.60 -16.68 14.75
CA VAL A 42 20.26 -15.25 14.84
C VAL A 42 20.20 -14.67 13.45
N PHE A 43 19.04 -14.12 13.09
CA PHE A 43 18.72 -13.67 11.73
C PHE A 43 18.47 -12.15 11.71
N PRO A 44 19.13 -11.40 10.82
CA PRO A 44 18.83 -9.98 10.66
C PRO A 44 17.53 -9.80 9.85
N LEU A 45 16.60 -9.01 10.40
CA LEU A 45 15.51 -8.41 9.68
C LEU A 45 15.93 -6.99 9.29
N VAL A 46 16.00 -6.69 8.00
CA VAL A 46 16.51 -5.40 7.51
C VAL A 46 15.46 -4.72 6.64
N ALA A 47 15.16 -3.47 6.97
CA ALA A 47 14.34 -2.58 6.15
C ALA A 47 15.24 -1.48 5.56
N LEU A 48 15.32 -1.43 4.22
CA LEU A 48 16.04 -0.38 3.50
C LEU A 48 15.08 0.73 3.10
N ALA A 49 15.46 1.98 3.33
CA ALA A 49 14.74 3.11 2.77
C ALA A 49 15.06 3.23 1.28
N GLU A 50 14.03 3.08 0.42
CA GLU A 50 14.19 3.12 -1.03
C GLU A 50 14.82 4.44 -1.49
N GLY A 51 15.82 4.33 -2.35
CA GLY A 51 16.55 5.48 -2.88
C GLY A 51 17.42 6.24 -1.85
N LYS A 52 17.64 5.69 -0.65
CA LYS A 52 18.45 6.31 0.41
C LYS A 52 19.46 5.32 0.97
N ALA A 53 20.59 5.83 1.44
CA ALA A 53 21.60 5.05 2.16
C ALA A 53 21.22 4.89 3.64
N ALA A 54 19.98 4.49 3.93
CA ALA A 54 19.46 4.35 5.28
C ALA A 54 18.76 2.99 5.46
N ALA A 55 18.96 2.37 6.62
CA ALA A 55 18.35 1.10 6.96
C ALA A 55 17.98 1.03 8.44
N ALA A 56 16.87 0.38 8.73
CA ALA A 56 16.54 -0.11 10.07
C ALA A 56 16.84 -1.61 10.16
N ARG A 57 17.18 -2.06 11.36
CA ARG A 57 17.55 -3.46 11.59
C ARG A 57 16.97 -3.96 12.91
N ALA A 58 16.44 -5.18 12.87
CA ALA A 58 16.12 -5.98 14.04
C ALA A 58 16.80 -7.34 13.94
N LEU A 59 16.90 -8.06 15.06
CA LEU A 59 17.42 -9.42 15.11
C LEU A 59 16.31 -10.36 15.59
N VAL A 60 16.05 -11.40 14.81
CA VAL A 60 15.21 -12.53 15.23
C VAL A 60 16.14 -13.62 15.75
N ARG A 61 15.98 -14.00 17.01
CA ARG A 61 16.83 -14.99 17.68
C ARG A 61 16.01 -16.22 18.07
N THR A 62 16.42 -17.39 17.60
CA THR A 62 15.80 -18.68 17.94
C THR A 62 16.71 -19.53 18.85
N SER A 63 17.99 -19.17 18.96
CA SER A 63 18.96 -19.85 19.84
C SER A 63 19.76 -18.82 20.65
N PRO A 64 19.73 -18.90 22.01
CA PRO A 64 20.47 -17.99 22.87
C PRO A 64 22.00 -18.04 22.69
N GLN A 65 22.54 -19.22 22.32
CA GLN A 65 23.96 -19.49 22.19
C GLN A 65 24.53 -19.06 20.82
N SER A 66 23.70 -18.78 19.86
CA SER A 66 24.14 -18.38 18.51
C SER A 66 24.67 -16.96 18.50
N ALA A 67 25.82 -16.76 17.85
CA ALA A 67 26.41 -15.45 17.66
C ALA A 67 25.56 -14.58 16.73
N ALA A 68 25.43 -13.30 17.07
CA ALA A 68 24.77 -12.34 16.19
C ALA A 68 25.58 -12.11 14.89
N PRO A 69 24.92 -11.86 13.77
CA PRO A 69 25.60 -11.47 12.53
C PRO A 69 26.36 -10.13 12.74
N LYS A 70 27.40 -9.90 11.96
CA LYS A 70 28.18 -8.65 12.04
C LYS A 70 27.27 -7.42 11.86
N PRO A 71 27.50 -6.36 12.64
CA PRO A 71 26.81 -5.08 12.40
C PRO A 71 27.04 -4.62 10.95
N GLY A 72 25.99 -4.12 10.30
CA GLY A 72 26.06 -3.67 8.91
C GLY A 72 26.05 -4.77 7.84
N GLN A 73 26.08 -6.05 8.23
CA GLN A 73 25.99 -7.13 7.25
C GLN A 73 24.66 -7.03 6.47
N ARG A 74 24.75 -6.86 5.15
CA ARG A 74 23.59 -6.84 4.25
C ARG A 74 23.13 -8.27 4.00
N PRO A 75 21.86 -8.61 4.23
CA PRO A 75 21.30 -9.87 3.80
C PRO A 75 21.33 -9.98 2.28
N ARG A 76 21.73 -11.13 1.76
CA ARG A 76 21.79 -11.38 0.31
C ARG A 76 20.40 -11.45 -0.34
N GLU A 77 19.37 -11.72 0.45
CA GLU A 77 17.98 -11.72 0.03
C GLU A 77 17.53 -10.36 -0.52
N LEU A 78 18.17 -9.28 -0.09
CA LEU A 78 17.93 -7.93 -0.63
C LEU A 78 18.48 -7.73 -2.05
N ASP A 79 19.29 -8.67 -2.55
CA ASP A 79 19.81 -8.67 -3.92
C ASP A 79 19.04 -9.65 -4.82
N GLY A 80 18.05 -10.38 -4.25
CA GLY A 80 17.15 -11.30 -4.92
C GLY A 80 15.91 -10.64 -5.53
N GLU A 81 14.85 -11.42 -5.72
CA GLU A 81 13.58 -10.92 -6.26
C GLU A 81 12.85 -10.03 -5.24
N VAL A 82 12.72 -8.74 -5.56
CA VAL A 82 11.87 -7.83 -4.79
C VAL A 82 10.44 -7.93 -5.28
N VAL A 83 9.57 -8.48 -4.43
CA VAL A 83 8.15 -8.64 -4.76
C VAL A 83 7.36 -7.38 -4.38
N ARG A 84 6.43 -7.00 -5.26
CA ARG A 84 5.42 -5.96 -5.06
C ARG A 84 4.04 -6.56 -5.20
N TYR A 85 3.01 -5.85 -4.71
CA TYR A 85 1.61 -6.28 -4.81
C TYR A 85 1.21 -6.78 -6.21
N ALA A 86 1.76 -6.21 -7.28
CA ALA A 86 1.43 -6.58 -8.65
C ALA A 86 1.81 -8.03 -9.03
N LYS A 87 2.70 -8.66 -8.28
CA LYS A 87 3.11 -10.06 -8.46
C LYS A 87 2.33 -11.06 -7.61
N LEU A 88 1.44 -10.58 -6.75
CA LEU A 88 0.60 -11.41 -5.90
C LEU A 88 -0.70 -11.80 -6.60
N GLN A 89 -1.28 -12.91 -6.17
CA GLN A 89 -2.60 -13.38 -6.60
C GLN A 89 -3.53 -13.43 -5.39
N PRO A 90 -4.75 -12.90 -5.48
CA PRO A 90 -5.69 -12.95 -4.38
C PRO A 90 -6.16 -14.38 -4.13
N HIS A 91 -6.41 -14.70 -2.86
CA HIS A 91 -7.19 -15.91 -2.54
C HIS A 91 -8.63 -15.72 -3.06
N GLU A 92 -9.25 -16.81 -3.57
CA GLU A 92 -10.57 -16.74 -4.21
C GLU A 92 -11.64 -16.13 -3.29
N GLN A 93 -11.63 -16.51 -2.03
CA GLN A 93 -12.62 -16.11 -1.02
C GLN A 93 -12.64 -14.61 -0.71
N VAL A 94 -11.56 -13.86 -1.02
CA VAL A 94 -11.47 -12.44 -0.72
C VAL A 94 -11.71 -11.54 -1.92
N ARG A 95 -11.96 -12.12 -3.09
CA ARG A 95 -12.22 -11.34 -4.31
C ARG A 95 -13.51 -10.56 -4.18
N LEU A 96 -13.51 -9.32 -4.65
CA LEU A 96 -14.77 -8.62 -4.89
C LEU A 96 -15.53 -9.30 -6.04
N PRO A 97 -16.85 -9.44 -5.94
CA PRO A 97 -17.67 -9.90 -7.06
C PRO A 97 -17.42 -9.05 -8.31
N GLN A 98 -17.35 -9.69 -9.47
CA GLN A 98 -17.17 -8.97 -10.72
C GLN A 98 -18.40 -8.09 -11.00
N ARG A 99 -18.19 -6.79 -11.08
CA ARG A 99 -19.22 -5.78 -11.37
C ARG A 99 -18.57 -4.58 -12.05
N ARG A 100 -19.24 -3.99 -13.00
CA ARG A 100 -18.80 -2.73 -13.60
C ARG A 100 -18.92 -1.61 -12.57
N PRO A 101 -17.97 -0.65 -12.52
CA PRO A 101 -18.11 0.54 -11.69
C PRO A 101 -19.33 1.36 -12.12
N ASP A 102 -20.13 1.77 -11.16
CA ASP A 102 -21.25 2.71 -11.37
C ASP A 102 -20.73 4.14 -11.48
N ARG A 103 -19.57 4.40 -10.86
CA ARG A 103 -18.92 5.71 -10.79
C ARG A 103 -17.40 5.59 -10.87
N THR A 104 -16.78 6.60 -11.48
CA THR A 104 -15.33 6.78 -11.44
C THR A 104 -15.00 8.13 -10.80
N VAL A 105 -14.19 8.11 -9.75
CA VAL A 105 -13.60 9.29 -9.11
C VAL A 105 -12.15 9.39 -9.54
N ARG A 106 -11.80 10.43 -10.28
CA ARG A 106 -10.44 10.68 -10.75
C ARG A 106 -9.70 11.54 -9.73
N LEU A 107 -8.51 11.09 -9.33
CA LEU A 107 -7.66 11.71 -8.34
C LEU A 107 -6.27 11.90 -8.93
N GLU A 108 -5.95 13.10 -9.40
CA GLU A 108 -4.61 13.44 -9.88
C GLU A 108 -3.72 13.83 -8.72
N LEU A 109 -2.64 13.07 -8.53
CA LEU A 109 -1.62 13.36 -7.52
C LEU A 109 -0.62 14.35 -8.13
N THR A 110 -0.51 15.52 -7.53
CA THR A 110 0.28 16.64 -8.03
C THR A 110 1.22 17.19 -6.98
N GLY A 111 2.18 17.99 -7.39
CA GLY A 111 3.17 18.62 -6.51
C GLY A 111 4.60 18.23 -6.84
N THR A 112 5.54 18.89 -6.19
CA THR A 112 6.98 18.68 -6.37
C THR A 112 7.73 18.78 -5.06
N MET A 113 8.90 18.15 -4.97
CA MET A 113 9.79 18.29 -3.82
C MET A 113 10.32 19.73 -3.67
N ALA A 114 10.48 20.43 -4.79
CA ALA A 114 11.04 21.80 -4.78
C ALA A 114 10.06 22.83 -4.21
N ALA A 115 8.78 22.76 -4.63
CA ALA A 115 7.74 23.67 -4.15
C ALA A 115 7.05 23.15 -2.88
N TYR A 116 7.16 21.86 -2.61
CA TYR A 116 6.50 21.15 -1.51
C TYR A 116 4.99 21.42 -1.47
N ASP A 117 4.39 21.45 -2.65
CA ASP A 117 3.01 21.83 -2.94
C ASP A 117 2.11 20.62 -3.22
N TRP A 118 2.31 19.56 -2.45
CA TRP A 118 1.60 18.28 -2.62
C TRP A 118 0.09 18.47 -2.53
N ALA A 119 -0.63 17.93 -3.51
CA ALA A 119 -2.07 18.15 -3.64
C ALA A 119 -2.77 17.02 -4.39
N ILE A 120 -4.10 16.98 -4.34
CA ILE A 120 -4.96 16.15 -5.17
C ILE A 120 -5.76 17.06 -6.10
N ASN A 121 -5.79 16.76 -7.41
CA ASN A 121 -6.45 17.55 -8.45
C ASN A 121 -5.99 19.03 -8.46
N GLY A 122 -4.70 19.27 -8.14
CA GLY A 122 -4.12 20.61 -8.08
C GLY A 122 -4.60 21.47 -6.90
N LYS A 123 -5.35 20.90 -5.96
CA LYS A 123 -5.86 21.57 -4.76
C LYS A 123 -5.31 20.92 -3.51
N LYS A 124 -4.81 21.73 -2.58
CA LYS A 124 -4.50 21.28 -1.22
C LYS A 124 -5.80 20.86 -0.52
N TYR A 125 -5.65 20.07 0.54
CA TYR A 125 -6.79 19.66 1.35
C TYR A 125 -7.69 20.82 1.74
N ASP A 126 -8.96 20.62 1.50
CA ASP A 126 -10.06 21.52 1.86
C ASP A 126 -11.23 20.65 2.33
N PRO A 127 -11.70 20.82 3.59
CA PRO A 127 -12.78 20.01 4.16
C PRO A 127 -14.13 20.16 3.42
N GLU A 128 -14.31 21.21 2.64
CA GLU A 128 -15.51 21.44 1.82
C GLU A 128 -15.43 20.72 0.46
N THR A 129 -14.23 20.25 0.08
CA THR A 129 -14.02 19.51 -1.18
C THR A 129 -14.22 18.02 -0.96
N VAL A 130 -15.37 17.51 -1.35
CA VAL A 130 -15.80 16.12 -1.15
C VAL A 130 -16.07 15.45 -2.50
N ALA A 131 -15.49 14.26 -2.72
CA ALA A 131 -15.84 13.38 -3.85
C ALA A 131 -17.13 12.61 -3.49
N PRO A 132 -18.27 12.88 -4.16
CA PRO A 132 -19.54 12.27 -3.76
C PRO A 132 -19.68 10.85 -4.29
N VAL A 133 -20.15 9.95 -3.41
CA VAL A 133 -20.58 8.59 -3.75
C VAL A 133 -21.98 8.30 -3.17
N ARG A 134 -22.60 7.20 -3.59
CA ARG A 134 -23.86 6.73 -3.03
C ARG A 134 -23.71 5.34 -2.45
N SER A 135 -24.46 5.06 -1.39
CA SER A 135 -24.49 3.73 -0.80
C SER A 135 -24.89 2.67 -1.84
N GLY A 136 -24.17 1.56 -1.88
CA GLY A 136 -24.38 0.45 -2.81
C GLY A 136 -23.73 0.62 -4.18
N GLU A 137 -23.12 1.77 -4.52
CA GLU A 137 -22.34 1.92 -5.75
C GLU A 137 -21.07 1.07 -5.70
N ARG A 138 -20.66 0.49 -6.85
CA ARG A 138 -19.29 0.09 -7.12
C ARG A 138 -18.55 1.32 -7.62
N VAL A 139 -17.58 1.77 -6.86
CA VAL A 139 -16.83 2.99 -7.17
C VAL A 139 -15.42 2.62 -7.62
N ARG A 140 -14.97 3.23 -8.72
CA ARG A 140 -13.58 3.21 -9.15
C ARG A 140 -12.88 4.48 -8.70
N LEU A 141 -11.79 4.35 -7.95
CA LEU A 141 -10.82 5.42 -7.78
C LEU A 141 -9.75 5.27 -8.86
N SER A 142 -9.54 6.33 -9.63
CA SER A 142 -8.49 6.40 -10.65
C SER A 142 -7.40 7.33 -10.15
N PHE A 143 -6.37 6.78 -9.52
CA PHE A 143 -5.19 7.53 -9.08
C PHE A 143 -4.28 7.79 -10.27
N VAL A 144 -4.05 9.05 -10.60
CA VAL A 144 -3.16 9.46 -11.69
C VAL A 144 -1.98 10.22 -11.10
N ASN A 145 -0.85 9.57 -11.01
CA ASN A 145 0.35 10.18 -10.43
C ASN A 145 1.07 11.03 -11.50
N ARG A 146 0.98 12.36 -11.37
CA ARG A 146 1.66 13.36 -12.22
C ARG A 146 3.02 13.77 -11.70
N THR A 147 3.47 13.16 -10.61
CA THR A 147 4.73 13.53 -9.94
C THR A 147 5.85 12.55 -10.29
N THR A 148 7.04 12.87 -9.86
CA THR A 148 8.22 12.00 -9.97
C THR A 148 8.45 11.14 -8.72
N MET A 149 7.54 11.19 -7.76
CA MET A 149 7.61 10.43 -6.50
C MET A 149 6.54 9.34 -6.41
N TRP A 150 6.78 8.38 -5.56
CA TRP A 150 5.81 7.36 -5.19
C TRP A 150 4.85 7.91 -4.15
N HIS A 151 3.57 7.55 -4.29
CA HIS A 151 2.55 7.93 -3.32
C HIS A 151 1.80 6.70 -2.85
N PRO A 152 2.01 6.23 -1.60
CA PRO A 152 1.14 5.23 -0.99
C PRO A 152 -0.19 5.88 -0.65
N MET A 153 -1.22 5.61 -1.48
CA MET A 153 -2.56 6.18 -1.31
C MET A 153 -3.42 5.27 -0.45
N HIS A 154 -4.06 5.86 0.55
CA HIS A 154 -4.93 5.19 1.50
C HIS A 154 -6.37 5.71 1.42
N LEU A 155 -7.32 4.81 1.55
CA LEU A 155 -8.75 5.11 1.67
C LEU A 155 -9.23 4.64 3.04
N HIS A 156 -9.72 5.58 3.85
CA HIS A 156 -10.36 5.26 5.13
C HIS A 156 -11.71 4.57 4.94
N GLY A 157 -12.08 3.77 5.93
CA GLY A 157 -13.41 3.14 6.05
C GLY A 157 -13.76 2.09 5.00
N HIS A 158 -12.93 1.89 3.99
CA HIS A 158 -13.16 0.95 2.90
C HIS A 158 -11.89 0.20 2.53
N THR A 159 -12.08 -0.93 1.88
CA THR A 159 -11.00 -1.68 1.21
C THR A 159 -11.34 -1.83 -0.27
N PHE A 160 -10.34 -1.68 -1.11
CA PHE A 160 -10.49 -1.76 -2.55
C PHE A 160 -9.83 -2.99 -3.16
N ALA A 161 -10.25 -3.37 -4.35
CA ALA A 161 -9.60 -4.38 -5.19
C ALA A 161 -8.74 -3.71 -6.25
N LEU A 162 -7.51 -4.18 -6.41
CA LEU A 162 -6.64 -3.87 -7.54
C LEU A 162 -7.14 -4.56 -8.81
N PRO A 163 -6.65 -4.21 -10.01
CA PRO A 163 -7.01 -4.89 -11.25
C PRO A 163 -6.74 -6.40 -11.23
N SER A 164 -5.76 -6.86 -10.45
CA SER A 164 -5.47 -8.29 -10.22
C SER A 164 -6.49 -8.98 -9.30
N GLY A 165 -7.35 -8.24 -8.63
CA GLY A 165 -8.27 -8.72 -7.60
C GLY A 165 -7.69 -8.70 -6.17
N ILE A 166 -6.42 -8.34 -6.01
CA ILE A 166 -5.80 -8.17 -4.67
C ILE A 166 -6.57 -7.10 -3.88
N ARG A 167 -6.92 -7.39 -2.64
CA ARG A 167 -7.61 -6.48 -1.73
C ARG A 167 -6.60 -5.73 -0.87
N LYS A 168 -6.77 -4.42 -0.80
CA LYS A 168 -5.93 -3.51 0.01
C LYS A 168 -6.75 -2.31 0.48
N ASP A 169 -6.22 -1.55 1.42
CA ASP A 169 -6.69 -0.21 1.76
C ASP A 169 -5.63 0.86 1.48
N THR A 170 -4.39 0.43 1.27
CA THR A 170 -3.25 1.30 0.97
C THR A 170 -2.46 0.73 -0.20
N VAL A 171 -2.11 1.55 -1.19
CA VAL A 171 -1.36 1.08 -2.37
C VAL A 171 -0.41 2.13 -2.91
N ILE A 172 0.81 1.70 -3.26
CA ILE A 172 1.81 2.56 -3.92
C ILE A 172 1.35 2.86 -5.34
N VAL A 173 1.21 4.15 -5.66
CA VAL A 173 1.02 4.64 -7.03
C VAL A 173 2.36 5.14 -7.56
N LEU A 174 2.89 4.45 -8.58
CA LEU A 174 4.22 4.75 -9.12
C LEU A 174 4.26 6.08 -9.87
N PRO A 175 5.42 6.73 -9.98
CA PRO A 175 5.61 7.95 -10.77
C PRO A 175 5.09 7.80 -12.20
N GLY A 176 4.37 8.80 -12.70
CA GLY A 176 3.85 8.84 -14.07
C GLY A 176 2.82 7.77 -14.42
N SER A 177 2.34 6.99 -13.45
CA SER A 177 1.40 5.90 -13.69
C SER A 177 -0.05 6.27 -13.35
N THR A 178 -0.97 5.48 -13.90
CA THR A 178 -2.38 5.47 -13.48
C THR A 178 -2.71 4.12 -12.86
N LEU A 179 -3.29 4.14 -11.68
CA LEU A 179 -3.78 2.95 -11.00
C LEU A 179 -5.27 3.07 -10.72
N ASN A 180 -6.05 2.13 -11.25
CA ASN A 180 -7.48 2.02 -10.97
C ASN A 180 -7.70 0.98 -9.88
N VAL A 181 -8.50 1.33 -8.89
CA VAL A 181 -8.92 0.42 -7.81
C VAL A 181 -10.43 0.52 -7.63
N ASP A 182 -11.09 -0.59 -7.37
CA ASP A 182 -12.56 -0.65 -7.24
C ASP A 182 -12.94 -1.04 -5.81
N PHE A 183 -13.95 -0.37 -5.23
CA PHE A 183 -14.51 -0.71 -3.92
C PHE A 183 -16.04 -0.64 -3.96
N ASP A 184 -16.69 -1.33 -3.02
CA ASP A 184 -18.12 -1.17 -2.77
C ASP A 184 -18.34 -0.08 -1.74
N ALA A 185 -19.22 0.89 -2.07
CA ALA A 185 -19.61 1.95 -1.17
C ALA A 185 -20.67 1.43 -0.18
N ASP A 186 -20.20 0.71 0.84
CA ASP A 186 -21.03 -0.02 1.83
C ASP A 186 -20.88 0.50 3.27
N ASN A 187 -20.11 1.57 3.47
CA ASN A 187 -19.87 2.17 4.77
C ASN A 187 -20.17 3.68 4.74
N PRO A 188 -21.44 4.10 4.91
CA PRO A 188 -21.83 5.51 4.85
C PRO A 188 -21.08 6.37 5.87
N GLY A 189 -20.58 7.53 5.40
CA GLY A 189 -19.81 8.45 6.22
C GLY A 189 -19.03 9.46 5.40
N LEU A 190 -18.11 10.14 6.06
CA LEU A 190 -17.14 11.03 5.47
C LEU A 190 -15.75 10.44 5.71
N TRP A 191 -15.06 10.05 4.63
CA TRP A 191 -13.84 9.27 4.69
C TRP A 191 -12.69 9.98 4.01
N MET A 192 -11.51 9.96 4.63
CA MET A 192 -10.31 10.51 4.03
C MET A 192 -9.75 9.60 2.93
N ILE A 193 -9.28 10.24 1.85
CA ILE A 193 -8.37 9.66 0.87
C ILE A 193 -7.11 10.50 0.92
N HIS A 194 -5.97 9.90 1.26
CA HIS A 194 -4.73 10.66 1.42
C HIS A 194 -3.48 9.84 1.07
N CYS A 195 -2.39 10.54 0.80
CA CYS A 195 -1.07 9.91 0.75
C CYS A 195 -0.64 9.51 2.16
N HIS A 196 -0.19 8.28 2.35
CA HIS A 196 0.27 7.80 3.66
C HIS A 196 1.71 8.25 3.99
N ASN A 197 2.43 8.90 3.04
CA ASN A 197 3.58 9.71 3.41
C ASN A 197 3.07 10.93 4.16
N ILE A 198 3.29 10.96 5.48
CA ILE A 198 2.73 12.00 6.36
C ILE A 198 3.10 13.42 5.92
N TYR A 199 4.33 13.61 5.43
CA TYR A 199 4.77 14.92 4.94
C TYR A 199 4.00 15.38 3.70
N HIS A 200 3.60 14.46 2.82
CA HIS A 200 2.75 14.79 1.66
C HIS A 200 1.31 15.06 2.08
N ALA A 201 0.77 14.25 2.99
CA ALA A 201 -0.58 14.42 3.52
C ALA A 201 -0.74 15.79 4.20
N GLU A 202 0.15 16.12 5.15
CA GLU A 202 0.12 17.38 5.89
C GLU A 202 0.34 18.61 5.00
N SER A 203 1.08 18.44 3.90
CA SER A 203 1.25 19.50 2.90
C SER A 203 0.01 19.73 2.05
N GLY A 204 -0.95 18.78 2.02
CA GLY A 204 -2.22 18.93 1.34
C GLY A 204 -2.63 17.80 0.39
N MET A 205 -1.83 16.70 0.26
CA MET A 205 -2.20 15.54 -0.60
C MET A 205 -3.26 14.67 0.09
N MET A 206 -4.44 15.24 0.22
CA MET A 206 -5.61 14.68 0.91
C MET A 206 -6.90 15.23 0.29
N THR A 207 -7.96 14.43 0.30
CA THR A 207 -9.33 14.82 -0.05
C THR A 207 -10.33 13.96 0.72
N LEU A 208 -11.60 14.25 0.59
CA LEU A 208 -12.68 13.51 1.25
C LEU A 208 -13.52 12.74 0.24
N LEU A 209 -13.95 11.56 0.65
CA LEU A 209 -15.02 10.77 0.04
C LEU A 209 -16.25 10.91 0.93
N GLY A 210 -17.35 11.38 0.39
CA GLY A 210 -18.56 11.57 1.17
C GLY A 210 -19.79 10.91 0.54
N TYR A 211 -20.62 10.35 1.37
CA TYR A 211 -21.86 9.75 0.93
C TYR A 211 -22.93 10.82 0.76
N ALA A 212 -23.41 10.99 -0.49
CA ALA A 212 -24.54 11.85 -0.75
C ALA A 212 -25.79 11.30 -0.03
N ALA A 213 -26.56 12.19 0.63
CA ALA A 213 -27.85 11.81 1.20
C ALA A 213 -28.70 11.15 0.08
N GLY A 214 -29.14 9.93 0.32
CA GLY A 214 -30.01 9.22 -0.59
C GLY A 214 -31.26 10.06 -0.79
N SER A 215 -31.61 10.38 -2.02
CA SER A 215 -33.01 10.72 -2.33
C SER A 215 -33.85 9.51 -1.94
N ARG A 216 -34.66 9.65 -0.88
CA ARG A 216 -35.70 8.70 -0.50
C ARG A 216 -36.71 8.57 -1.62
#